data_494808d740cf875b605cc35233bd4a0f
#
_entry.id   494808d740cf875b605cc35233bd4a0f
#
_cell.length_a   1.000
_cell.length_b   1.000
_cell.length_c   1.000
_cell.angle_alpha   90.00
_cell.angle_beta   90.00
_cell.angle_gamma   90.00
#
_symmetry.space_group_name_H-M   'P 1'
#
loop_
_entity.id
_entity.type
_entity.pdbx_description
1 polymer ?
#
loop_
_entity_poly.entity_id
_entity_poly.type
_entity_poly.pdbx_seq_one_letter_code
_entity_poly.pdbx_strand_id
1 'polypeptide(L)'
;MRTEAKSINFASNTPTLSGTLPLTVAQDFGFFGAESLEVKTVLIRGGPTAMAALVGGGVDYTLVAGVAAVRAIAQNAPMQIISGLQPYMDYTLLGAKNIHSVNDLKGKVVGVTGPGGIAEFAAVEGLAKKGLVRDRDYKILYGVGNSPSRAQALESGKIQASPFSFLERLELEKKGFPILFDIGSAIPGFPFVVIVTSKQKIENDPEEIVGVLRAIQRGLEFLKRNREKVADGIIKKNKFGDPATVRQVINQFAEVYSVSLQKSDVEALIGATRIEAEAKKLGGTEKFYTLQFLTKATEQK
;
A
#
# COMPACT_ATOMS: atom_id res chain seq x y z
N MET A 1 25.42 1.14 28.76
CA MET A 1 24.47 0.01 28.67
C MET A 1 23.82 0.06 27.28
N ARG A 2 23.95 -0.99 26.44
CA ARG A 2 23.12 -1.08 25.25
C ARG A 2 21.72 -1.40 25.74
N THR A 3 20.76 -0.51 25.59
CA THR A 3 19.34 -0.82 25.78
C THR A 3 19.00 -1.96 24.82
N GLU A 4 18.39 -3.01 25.35
CA GLU A 4 17.89 -4.13 24.56
C GLU A 4 16.92 -3.60 23.48
N ALA A 5 17.09 -4.03 22.24
CA ALA A 5 16.28 -3.54 21.16
C ALA A 5 14.83 -4.03 21.33
N LYS A 6 13.87 -3.11 21.23
CA LYS A 6 12.45 -3.44 21.36
C LYS A 6 11.99 -4.13 20.08
N SER A 7 11.46 -5.35 20.22
CA SER A 7 10.94 -6.11 19.07
C SER A 7 9.54 -5.66 18.71
N ILE A 8 9.29 -5.36 17.42
CA ILE A 8 7.99 -4.95 16.89
C ILE A 8 7.61 -5.78 15.65
N ASN A 9 6.35 -6.12 15.53
CA ASN A 9 5.78 -6.82 14.37
C ASN A 9 5.16 -5.79 13.42
N PHE A 10 5.72 -5.68 12.21
CA PHE A 10 5.24 -4.76 11.20
C PHE A 10 4.60 -5.53 10.04
N ALA A 11 3.28 -5.43 9.87
CA ALA A 11 2.60 -6.10 8.77
C ALA A 11 2.79 -5.35 7.43
N SER A 12 3.01 -6.12 6.37
CA SER A 12 2.87 -5.67 4.99
C SER A 12 1.80 -6.51 4.29
N ASN A 13 0.96 -5.90 3.46
CA ASN A 13 -0.09 -6.61 2.74
C ASN A 13 0.34 -7.14 1.37
N THR A 14 1.58 -6.90 0.96
CA THR A 14 2.17 -7.34 -0.31
C THR A 14 3.60 -7.87 -0.12
N PRO A 15 3.99 -8.92 -0.86
CA PRO A 15 5.36 -9.42 -0.84
C PRO A 15 6.29 -8.71 -1.84
N THR A 16 5.79 -7.76 -2.64
CA THR A 16 6.56 -7.11 -3.70
C THR A 16 7.54 -6.06 -3.15
N LEU A 17 8.67 -5.90 -3.82
CA LEU A 17 9.65 -4.86 -3.43
C LEU A 17 9.02 -3.46 -3.46
N SER A 18 8.25 -3.13 -4.49
CA SER A 18 7.56 -1.84 -4.58
C SER A 18 6.68 -1.56 -3.36
N GLY A 19 5.93 -2.56 -2.87
CA GLY A 19 5.06 -2.38 -1.71
C GLY A 19 5.76 -2.41 -0.36
N THR A 20 7.00 -2.94 -0.28
CA THR A 20 7.76 -3.06 0.98
C THR A 20 9.01 -2.20 1.03
N LEU A 21 9.34 -1.47 -0.04
CA LEU A 21 10.61 -0.74 -0.20
C LEU A 21 10.95 0.16 1.00
N PRO A 22 10.04 0.96 1.58
CA PRO A 22 10.35 1.78 2.74
C PRO A 22 10.83 0.96 3.95
N LEU A 23 10.12 -0.15 4.25
CA LEU A 23 10.50 -1.05 5.35
C LEU A 23 11.79 -1.81 5.06
N THR A 24 11.93 -2.31 3.83
CA THR A 24 13.11 -3.06 3.39
C THR A 24 14.37 -2.22 3.52
N VAL A 25 14.34 -0.97 3.08
CA VAL A 25 15.50 -0.08 3.19
C VAL A 25 15.78 0.27 4.65
N ALA A 26 14.76 0.63 5.42
CA ALA A 26 14.95 0.96 6.84
C ALA A 26 15.50 -0.22 7.65
N GLN A 27 15.08 -1.44 7.34
CA GLN A 27 15.53 -2.66 8.00
C GLN A 27 16.94 -3.08 7.52
N ASP A 28 17.12 -3.17 6.20
CA ASP A 28 18.32 -3.75 5.60
C ASP A 28 19.57 -2.88 5.76
N PHE A 29 19.39 -1.56 5.93
CA PHE A 29 20.47 -0.58 6.13
C PHE A 29 20.58 -0.08 7.58
N GLY A 30 19.90 -0.75 8.54
CA GLY A 30 20.12 -0.58 9.98
C GLY A 30 19.44 0.64 10.60
N PHE A 31 18.51 1.32 9.90
CA PHE A 31 17.86 2.53 10.44
C PHE A 31 16.95 2.21 11.62
N PHE A 32 16.26 1.06 11.63
CA PHE A 32 15.50 0.63 12.81
C PHE A 32 16.41 0.32 14.00
N GLY A 33 17.56 -0.34 13.77
CA GLY A 33 18.54 -0.61 14.83
C GLY A 33 19.11 0.67 15.45
N ALA A 34 19.26 1.75 14.66
CA ALA A 34 19.69 3.06 15.17
C ALA A 34 18.66 3.70 16.14
N GLU A 35 17.39 3.31 16.05
CA GLU A 35 16.31 3.71 16.97
C GLU A 35 16.07 2.65 18.08
N SER A 36 17.00 1.69 18.27
CA SER A 36 16.84 0.56 19.20
C SER A 36 15.60 -0.29 18.96
N LEU A 37 15.23 -0.47 17.68
CA LEU A 37 14.09 -1.28 17.25
C LEU A 37 14.56 -2.51 16.46
N GLU A 38 13.99 -3.67 16.77
CA GLU A 38 14.08 -4.89 16.00
C GLU A 38 12.75 -5.14 15.29
N VAL A 39 12.71 -4.95 13.97
CA VAL A 39 11.47 -5.08 13.19
C VAL A 39 11.36 -6.47 12.58
N LYS A 40 10.25 -7.16 12.88
CA LYS A 40 9.84 -8.40 12.23
C LYS A 40 8.74 -8.08 11.21
N THR A 41 9.05 -8.20 9.93
CA THR A 41 8.06 -7.99 8.85
C THR A 41 7.20 -9.23 8.70
N VAL A 42 5.88 -9.06 8.84
CA VAL A 42 4.87 -10.12 8.70
C VAL A 42 4.05 -9.88 7.44
N LEU A 43 4.00 -10.87 6.53
CA LEU A 43 3.16 -10.79 5.34
C LEU A 43 1.72 -11.20 5.70
N ILE A 44 0.79 -10.26 5.61
CA ILE A 44 -0.66 -10.50 5.78
C ILE A 44 -1.38 -10.06 4.51
N ARG A 45 -1.80 -11.02 3.69
CA ARG A 45 -2.44 -10.74 2.39
C ARG A 45 -3.82 -10.12 2.55
N GLY A 46 -4.02 -8.97 1.90
CA GLY A 46 -5.27 -8.21 1.91
C GLY A 46 -5.36 -7.19 3.04
N GLY A 47 -5.75 -5.95 2.66
CA GLY A 47 -5.86 -4.83 3.60
C GLY A 47 -6.82 -5.10 4.77
N PRO A 48 -8.06 -5.56 4.54
CA PRO A 48 -8.99 -5.88 5.63
C PRO A 48 -8.44 -6.89 6.63
N THR A 49 -7.74 -7.93 6.15
CA THR A 49 -7.11 -8.94 7.02
C THR A 49 -5.96 -8.36 7.85
N ALA A 50 -5.14 -7.48 7.25
CA ALA A 50 -4.09 -6.77 7.96
C ALA A 50 -4.67 -5.85 9.05
N MET A 51 -5.79 -5.16 8.77
CA MET A 51 -6.49 -4.35 9.77
C MET A 51 -7.04 -5.20 10.92
N ALA A 52 -7.62 -6.36 10.62
CA ALA A 52 -8.11 -7.29 11.66
C ALA A 52 -6.96 -7.81 12.55
N ALA A 53 -5.79 -8.11 11.98
CA ALA A 53 -4.62 -8.52 12.74
C ALA A 53 -4.10 -7.40 13.67
N LEU A 54 -4.15 -6.13 13.22
CA LEU A 54 -3.81 -4.97 14.06
C LEU A 54 -4.79 -4.80 15.23
N VAL A 55 -6.10 -4.93 14.98
CA VAL A 55 -7.13 -4.88 16.03
C VAL A 55 -6.93 -6.00 17.06
N GLY A 56 -6.59 -7.20 16.60
CA GLY A 56 -6.34 -8.37 17.45
C GLY A 56 -4.99 -8.35 18.18
N GLY A 57 -4.14 -7.33 17.99
CA GLY A 57 -2.82 -7.24 18.62
C GLY A 57 -1.79 -8.22 18.06
N GLY A 58 -2.05 -8.87 16.92
CA GLY A 58 -1.11 -9.77 16.26
C GLY A 58 0.06 -9.04 15.59
N VAL A 59 -0.10 -7.75 15.33
CA VAL A 59 0.94 -6.85 14.81
C VAL A 59 0.83 -5.47 15.48
N ASP A 60 1.95 -4.75 15.55
CA ASP A 60 2.03 -3.41 16.16
C ASP A 60 1.72 -2.31 15.15
N TYR A 61 2.17 -2.51 13.91
CA TYR A 61 2.02 -1.56 12.79
C TYR A 61 1.60 -2.30 11.54
N THR A 62 0.98 -1.58 10.63
CA THR A 62 0.71 -2.12 9.29
C THR A 62 0.95 -1.09 8.20
N LEU A 63 1.59 -1.56 7.13
CA LEU A 63 1.73 -0.87 5.86
C LEU A 63 0.59 -1.35 4.95
N VAL A 64 -0.37 -0.48 4.66
CA VAL A 64 -1.60 -0.87 3.99
C VAL A 64 -2.14 0.25 3.09
N ALA A 65 -2.99 -0.12 2.13
CA ALA A 65 -3.71 0.87 1.33
C ALA A 65 -4.63 1.73 2.21
N GLY A 66 -4.58 3.05 2.01
CA GLY A 66 -5.35 4.03 2.78
C GLY A 66 -6.86 3.76 2.80
N VAL A 67 -7.40 3.25 1.68
CA VAL A 67 -8.83 2.87 1.59
C VAL A 67 -9.23 1.75 2.56
N ALA A 68 -8.34 0.81 2.85
CA ALA A 68 -8.61 -0.25 3.84
C ALA A 68 -8.55 0.31 5.27
N ALA A 69 -7.59 1.21 5.53
CA ALA A 69 -7.47 1.87 6.83
C ALA A 69 -8.72 2.69 7.16
N VAL A 70 -9.15 3.60 6.27
CA VAL A 70 -10.31 4.47 6.55
C VAL A 70 -11.61 3.67 6.68
N ARG A 71 -11.79 2.59 5.91
CA ARG A 71 -12.96 1.70 6.05
C ARG A 71 -13.01 0.98 7.40
N ALA A 72 -11.87 0.48 7.88
CA ALA A 72 -11.80 -0.16 9.19
C ALA A 72 -12.08 0.84 10.33
N ILE A 73 -11.50 2.04 10.26
CA ILE A 73 -11.73 3.11 11.23
C ILE A 73 -13.19 3.58 11.21
N ALA A 74 -13.82 3.69 10.03
CA ALA A 74 -15.23 4.02 9.88
C ALA A 74 -16.15 3.00 10.56
N GLN A 75 -15.72 1.75 10.71
CA GLN A 75 -16.37 0.70 11.50
C GLN A 75 -15.99 0.74 13.00
N ASN A 76 -15.45 1.88 13.46
CA ASN A 76 -15.03 2.11 14.84
C ASN A 76 -13.86 1.23 15.33
N ALA A 77 -12.99 0.76 14.42
CA ALA A 77 -11.78 0.06 14.82
C ALA A 77 -10.85 1.01 15.62
N PRO A 78 -10.27 0.55 16.76
CA PRO A 78 -9.50 1.39 17.68
C PRO A 78 -8.05 1.63 17.17
N MET A 79 -7.93 2.30 16.03
CA MET A 79 -6.66 2.58 15.37
C MET A 79 -6.67 3.96 14.71
N GLN A 80 -5.49 4.44 14.30
CA GLN A 80 -5.34 5.66 13.51
C GLN A 80 -4.22 5.53 12.49
N ILE A 81 -4.34 6.29 11.39
CA ILE A 81 -3.27 6.53 10.42
C ILE A 81 -2.26 7.48 11.09
N ILE A 82 -0.98 7.10 11.11
CA ILE A 82 0.11 7.89 11.68
C ILE A 82 1.04 8.50 10.64
N SER A 83 1.00 8.01 9.39
CA SER A 83 1.72 8.56 8.24
C SER A 83 1.13 8.09 6.92
N GLY A 84 1.16 8.93 5.90
CA GLY A 84 1.20 8.50 4.51
C GLY A 84 2.62 8.14 4.12
N LEU A 85 2.75 7.29 3.10
CA LEU A 85 4.04 6.91 2.51
C LEU A 85 4.06 7.08 0.99
N GLN A 86 3.00 6.72 0.30
CA GLN A 86 2.89 6.84 -1.15
C GLN A 86 1.70 7.74 -1.49
N PRO A 87 1.95 8.90 -2.14
CA PRO A 87 0.93 9.93 -2.32
C PRO A 87 -0.09 9.63 -3.43
N TYR A 88 0.16 8.61 -4.27
CA TYR A 88 -0.74 8.23 -5.36
C TYR A 88 -0.72 6.72 -5.61
N MET A 89 -1.78 6.22 -6.25
CA MET A 89 -1.92 4.83 -6.63
C MET A 89 -1.13 4.55 -7.92
N ASP A 90 -0.28 3.52 -7.90
CA ASP A 90 0.51 3.06 -9.05
C ASP A 90 -0.14 1.89 -9.81
N TYR A 91 -1.46 1.81 -9.77
CA TYR A 91 -2.19 0.72 -10.40
C TYR A 91 -2.57 1.03 -11.85
N THR A 92 -2.43 0.02 -12.68
CA THR A 92 -2.83 0.02 -14.10
C THR A 92 -3.82 -1.13 -14.33
N LEU A 93 -4.90 -0.89 -15.06
CA LEU A 93 -5.80 -1.95 -15.50
C LEU A 93 -5.24 -2.60 -16.76
N LEU A 94 -4.95 -3.91 -16.68
CA LEU A 94 -4.57 -4.72 -17.82
C LEU A 94 -5.71 -5.65 -18.21
N GLY A 95 -5.86 -5.87 -19.52
CA GLY A 95 -6.80 -6.81 -20.11
C GLY A 95 -6.14 -8.14 -20.48
N ALA A 96 -6.92 -9.20 -20.61
CA ALA A 96 -6.52 -10.42 -21.32
C ALA A 96 -6.14 -10.08 -22.78
N LYS A 97 -5.38 -10.95 -23.46
CA LYS A 97 -4.82 -10.66 -24.79
C LYS A 97 -5.84 -10.26 -25.87
N ASN A 98 -7.09 -10.65 -25.70
CA ASN A 98 -8.19 -10.31 -26.60
C ASN A 98 -9.07 -9.13 -26.11
N ILE A 99 -8.63 -8.42 -25.08
CA ILE A 99 -9.32 -7.24 -24.50
C ILE A 99 -8.47 -6.01 -24.76
N HIS A 100 -8.81 -5.22 -25.75
CA HIS A 100 -7.98 -4.09 -26.20
C HIS A 100 -8.54 -2.72 -25.78
N SER A 101 -9.76 -2.68 -25.26
CA SER A 101 -10.42 -1.47 -24.79
C SER A 101 -11.23 -1.74 -23.54
N VAL A 102 -11.57 -0.66 -22.82
CA VAL A 102 -12.46 -0.74 -21.66
C VAL A 102 -13.86 -1.27 -22.06
N ASN A 103 -14.33 -0.97 -23.27
CA ASN A 103 -15.63 -1.43 -23.75
C ASN A 103 -15.69 -2.94 -23.98
N ASP A 104 -14.56 -3.61 -24.25
CA ASP A 104 -14.49 -5.06 -24.42
C ASP A 104 -14.75 -5.81 -23.10
N LEU A 105 -14.74 -5.10 -21.98
CA LEU A 105 -15.06 -5.64 -20.66
C LEU A 105 -16.56 -5.84 -20.41
N LYS A 106 -17.43 -5.39 -21.30
CA LYS A 106 -18.88 -5.62 -21.16
C LYS A 106 -19.19 -7.12 -21.20
N GLY A 107 -19.89 -7.58 -20.16
CA GLY A 107 -20.19 -9.00 -19.92
C GLY A 107 -19.00 -9.84 -19.45
N LYS A 108 -17.87 -9.25 -19.13
CA LYS A 108 -16.65 -9.94 -18.72
C LYS A 108 -16.44 -9.91 -17.20
N VAL A 109 -15.37 -10.61 -16.78
CA VAL A 109 -15.02 -10.78 -15.36
C VAL A 109 -13.70 -10.04 -15.06
N VAL A 110 -13.76 -9.19 -14.05
CA VAL A 110 -12.59 -8.48 -13.50
C VAL A 110 -12.17 -9.13 -12.18
N GLY A 111 -10.94 -9.61 -12.09
CA GLY A 111 -10.43 -10.29 -10.90
C GLY A 111 -9.88 -9.34 -9.86
N VAL A 112 -10.18 -9.60 -8.57
CA VAL A 112 -9.66 -8.82 -7.43
C VAL A 112 -9.30 -9.72 -6.25
N THR A 113 -8.55 -9.16 -5.28
CA THR A 113 -8.11 -9.91 -4.08
C THR A 113 -9.29 -10.32 -3.20
N GLY A 114 -10.14 -9.35 -2.83
CA GLY A 114 -11.28 -9.58 -1.94
C GLY A 114 -12.07 -8.29 -1.74
N PRO A 115 -13.25 -8.39 -1.10
CA PRO A 115 -14.09 -7.23 -0.85
C PRO A 115 -13.42 -6.23 0.10
N GLY A 116 -13.65 -4.95 -0.14
CA GLY A 116 -13.08 -3.85 0.65
C GLY A 116 -11.60 -3.57 0.41
N GLY A 117 -10.92 -4.40 -0.40
CA GLY A 117 -9.49 -4.24 -0.70
C GLY A 117 -9.21 -3.23 -1.82
N ILE A 118 -7.91 -2.89 -1.95
CA ILE A 118 -7.48 -1.87 -2.94
C ILE A 118 -7.71 -2.29 -4.39
N ALA A 119 -7.56 -3.58 -4.72
CA ALA A 119 -7.78 -4.05 -6.09
C ALA A 119 -9.26 -3.93 -6.51
N GLU A 120 -10.20 -4.17 -5.58
CA GLU A 120 -11.62 -3.90 -5.81
C GLU A 120 -11.87 -2.42 -6.01
N PHE A 121 -11.39 -1.58 -5.08
CA PHE A 121 -11.52 -0.13 -5.15
C PHE A 121 -10.99 0.39 -6.49
N ALA A 122 -9.77 0.01 -6.86
CA ALA A 122 -9.13 0.43 -8.10
C ALA A 122 -9.93 0.01 -9.35
N ALA A 123 -10.42 -1.25 -9.39
CA ALA A 123 -11.23 -1.74 -10.50
C ALA A 123 -12.56 -0.99 -10.59
N VAL A 124 -13.29 -0.89 -9.49
CA VAL A 124 -14.66 -0.31 -9.48
C VAL A 124 -14.61 1.19 -9.78
N GLU A 125 -13.81 1.97 -9.06
CA GLU A 125 -13.75 3.41 -9.27
C GLU A 125 -13.06 3.77 -10.59
N GLY A 126 -12.00 3.03 -10.97
CA GLY A 126 -11.33 3.23 -12.26
C GLY A 126 -12.24 2.98 -13.45
N LEU A 127 -13.00 1.88 -13.45
CA LEU A 127 -13.94 1.56 -14.51
C LEU A 127 -15.16 2.50 -14.52
N ALA A 128 -15.61 2.94 -13.35
CA ALA A 128 -16.67 3.96 -13.24
C ALA A 128 -16.27 5.28 -13.91
N LYS A 129 -15.01 5.73 -13.73
CA LYS A 129 -14.46 6.90 -14.46
C LYS A 129 -14.43 6.73 -15.99
N LYS A 130 -14.44 5.47 -16.46
CA LYS A 130 -14.50 5.11 -17.88
C LYS A 130 -15.92 4.76 -18.36
N GLY A 131 -16.94 4.99 -17.52
CA GLY A 131 -18.36 4.81 -17.87
C GLY A 131 -18.89 3.40 -17.70
N LEU A 132 -18.13 2.45 -17.17
CA LEU A 132 -18.59 1.09 -16.88
C LEU A 132 -19.04 0.95 -15.43
N VAL A 133 -20.20 0.33 -15.22
CA VAL A 133 -20.81 0.12 -13.90
C VAL A 133 -20.78 -1.37 -13.54
N ARG A 134 -20.25 -1.65 -12.36
CA ARG A 134 -20.22 -2.99 -11.78
C ARG A 134 -21.62 -3.62 -11.74
N ASP A 135 -21.70 -4.92 -11.97
CA ASP A 135 -22.89 -5.78 -11.99
C ASP A 135 -23.88 -5.48 -13.15
N ARG A 136 -23.75 -4.32 -13.81
CA ARG A 136 -24.46 -4.00 -15.06
C ARG A 136 -23.60 -4.33 -16.28
N ASP A 137 -22.36 -3.81 -16.33
CA ASP A 137 -21.50 -3.90 -17.50
C ASP A 137 -20.44 -5.00 -17.36
N TYR A 138 -19.98 -5.30 -16.14
CA TYR A 138 -18.99 -6.34 -15.85
C TYR A 138 -19.22 -6.93 -14.45
N LYS A 139 -18.62 -8.10 -14.18
CA LYS A 139 -18.68 -8.76 -12.86
C LYS A 139 -17.32 -8.76 -12.18
N ILE A 140 -17.33 -8.72 -10.85
CA ILE A 140 -16.12 -8.88 -10.03
C ILE A 140 -16.01 -10.34 -9.58
N LEU A 141 -14.81 -10.93 -9.78
CA LEU A 141 -14.43 -12.21 -9.19
C LEU A 141 -13.52 -11.94 -7.99
N TYR A 142 -14.02 -12.25 -6.81
CA TYR A 142 -13.26 -12.18 -5.57
C TYR A 142 -12.42 -13.43 -5.32
N GLY A 143 -11.45 -13.35 -4.40
CA GLY A 143 -10.65 -14.49 -3.99
C GLY A 143 -9.58 -14.90 -5.01
N VAL A 144 -9.29 -14.08 -6.02
CA VAL A 144 -8.25 -14.39 -7.02
C VAL A 144 -6.84 -14.29 -6.41
N GLY A 145 -6.69 -13.58 -5.30
CA GLY A 145 -5.43 -13.45 -4.57
C GLY A 145 -4.71 -12.12 -4.82
N ASN A 146 -3.41 -12.08 -4.46
CA ASN A 146 -2.54 -10.91 -4.64
C ASN A 146 -2.21 -10.67 -6.13
N SER A 147 -1.42 -9.61 -6.43
CA SER A 147 -1.06 -9.27 -7.82
C SER A 147 -0.46 -10.43 -8.61
N PRO A 148 0.54 -11.18 -8.11
CA PRO A 148 1.04 -12.35 -8.84
C PRO A 148 -0.02 -13.41 -9.15
N SER A 149 -0.91 -13.70 -8.19
CA SER A 149 -2.00 -14.67 -8.41
C SER A 149 -3.00 -14.19 -9.46
N ARG A 150 -3.29 -12.88 -9.46
CA ARG A 150 -4.17 -12.27 -10.49
C ARG A 150 -3.52 -12.27 -11.87
N ALA A 151 -2.18 -12.08 -11.95
CA ALA A 151 -1.44 -12.22 -13.19
C ALA A 151 -1.59 -13.62 -13.79
N GLN A 152 -1.41 -14.67 -12.98
CA GLN A 152 -1.63 -16.06 -13.40
C GLN A 152 -3.09 -16.31 -13.84
N ALA A 153 -4.06 -15.75 -13.13
CA ALA A 153 -5.48 -15.88 -13.50
C ALA A 153 -5.81 -15.16 -14.83
N LEU A 154 -5.15 -14.03 -15.11
CA LEU A 154 -5.26 -13.32 -16.38
C LEU A 154 -4.62 -14.12 -17.52
N GLU A 155 -3.41 -14.67 -17.31
CA GLU A 155 -2.70 -15.50 -18.27
C GLU A 155 -3.47 -16.78 -18.63
N SER A 156 -4.12 -17.40 -17.64
CA SER A 156 -4.94 -18.60 -17.86
C SER A 156 -6.35 -18.33 -18.42
N GLY A 157 -6.73 -17.06 -18.59
CA GLY A 157 -8.06 -16.65 -19.06
C GLY A 157 -9.18 -16.78 -18.03
N LYS A 158 -8.87 -17.10 -16.78
CA LYS A 158 -9.86 -17.17 -15.69
C LYS A 158 -10.53 -15.83 -15.40
N ILE A 159 -9.80 -14.74 -15.64
CA ILE A 159 -10.30 -13.36 -15.59
C ILE A 159 -9.92 -12.64 -16.88
N GLN A 160 -10.70 -11.62 -17.26
CA GLN A 160 -10.46 -10.85 -18.48
C GLN A 160 -9.80 -9.49 -18.24
N ALA A 161 -9.80 -9.02 -17.00
CA ALA A 161 -9.00 -7.86 -16.60
C ALA A 161 -8.70 -7.91 -15.09
N SER A 162 -7.67 -7.17 -14.68
CA SER A 162 -7.39 -6.90 -13.27
C SER A 162 -6.50 -5.66 -13.12
N PRO A 163 -6.60 -4.92 -11.99
CA PRO A 163 -5.62 -3.92 -11.61
C PRO A 163 -4.31 -4.58 -11.20
N PHE A 164 -3.18 -4.03 -11.68
CA PHE A 164 -1.84 -4.52 -11.36
C PHE A 164 -0.95 -3.38 -10.90
N SER A 165 -0.07 -3.66 -9.96
CA SER A 165 1.00 -2.77 -9.55
C SER A 165 2.12 -2.75 -10.60
N PHE A 166 3.07 -1.84 -10.40
CA PHE A 166 4.15 -1.57 -11.35
C PHE A 166 4.89 -2.82 -11.88
N LEU A 167 5.27 -3.75 -10.99
CA LEU A 167 6.06 -4.92 -11.40
C LEU A 167 5.29 -5.88 -12.26
N GLU A 168 4.11 -6.29 -11.82
CA GLU A 168 3.28 -7.23 -12.57
C GLU A 168 2.82 -6.62 -13.89
N ARG A 169 2.58 -5.30 -13.91
CA ARG A 169 2.34 -4.57 -15.16
C ARG A 169 3.48 -4.77 -16.14
N LEU A 170 4.72 -4.50 -15.75
CA LEU A 170 5.89 -4.64 -16.63
C LEU A 170 6.06 -6.06 -17.17
N GLU A 171 5.84 -7.07 -16.32
CA GLU A 171 5.94 -8.48 -16.74
C GLU A 171 4.84 -8.87 -17.73
N LEU A 172 3.61 -8.43 -17.48
CA LEU A 172 2.46 -8.72 -18.34
C LEU A 172 2.56 -7.97 -19.68
N GLU A 173 3.05 -6.72 -19.69
CA GLU A 173 3.32 -5.96 -20.92
C GLU A 173 4.33 -6.69 -21.82
N LYS A 174 5.45 -7.19 -21.24
CA LYS A 174 6.44 -7.99 -21.98
C LYS A 174 5.85 -9.26 -22.58
N LYS A 175 4.81 -9.81 -21.97
CA LYS A 175 4.06 -10.99 -22.45
C LYS A 175 2.94 -10.62 -23.44
N GLY A 176 2.77 -9.34 -23.77
CA GLY A 176 1.80 -8.84 -24.74
C GLY A 176 0.38 -8.68 -24.19
N PHE A 177 0.21 -8.54 -22.88
CA PHE A 177 -1.08 -8.19 -22.28
C PHE A 177 -1.31 -6.68 -22.41
N PRO A 178 -2.46 -6.24 -22.94
CA PRO A 178 -2.69 -4.82 -23.19
C PRO A 178 -2.98 -4.03 -21.92
N ILE A 179 -2.39 -2.84 -21.84
CA ILE A 179 -2.81 -1.81 -20.89
C ILE A 179 -4.13 -1.21 -21.37
N LEU A 180 -5.15 -1.23 -20.54
CA LEU A 180 -6.43 -0.58 -20.85
C LEU A 180 -6.40 0.89 -20.42
N PHE A 181 -5.91 1.19 -19.23
CA PHE A 181 -5.65 2.55 -18.74
C PHE A 181 -4.89 2.56 -17.42
N ASP A 182 -4.24 3.70 -17.12
CA ASP A 182 -3.64 3.99 -15.82
C ASP A 182 -4.72 4.42 -14.82
N ILE A 183 -4.89 3.63 -13.76
CA ILE A 183 -5.92 3.88 -12.73
C ILE A 183 -5.51 5.04 -11.83
N GLY A 184 -4.22 5.16 -11.51
CA GLY A 184 -3.71 6.23 -10.66
C GLY A 184 -4.00 7.62 -11.24
N SER A 185 -3.83 7.78 -12.56
CA SER A 185 -4.20 9.00 -13.26
C SER A 185 -5.71 9.24 -13.34
N ALA A 186 -6.51 8.17 -13.37
CA ALA A 186 -7.98 8.28 -13.40
C ALA A 186 -8.57 8.62 -12.02
N ILE A 187 -7.85 8.29 -10.94
CA ILE A 187 -8.28 8.52 -9.54
C ILE A 187 -7.14 9.23 -8.79
N PRO A 188 -6.87 10.52 -9.06
CA PRO A 188 -5.81 11.25 -8.37
C PRO A 188 -6.19 11.64 -6.94
N GLY A 189 -5.19 11.98 -6.13
CA GLY A 189 -5.36 12.89 -5.01
C GLY A 189 -5.57 12.29 -3.62
N PHE A 190 -5.10 11.04 -3.33
CA PHE A 190 -5.07 10.57 -1.95
C PHE A 190 -3.87 9.65 -1.66
N PRO A 191 -3.41 9.54 -0.41
CA PRO A 191 -2.32 8.64 -0.07
C PRO A 191 -2.71 7.19 -0.31
N PHE A 192 -1.97 6.54 -1.23
CA PHE A 192 -2.21 5.16 -1.60
C PHE A 192 -1.80 4.20 -0.49
N VAL A 193 -0.60 4.40 0.06
CA VAL A 193 -0.05 3.59 1.15
C VAL A 193 0.09 4.43 2.40
N VAL A 194 -0.41 3.89 3.52
CA VAL A 194 -0.35 4.53 4.83
C VAL A 194 0.23 3.57 5.88
N ILE A 195 0.75 4.15 6.97
CA ILE A 195 1.10 3.42 8.18
C ILE A 195 -0.02 3.62 9.20
N VAL A 196 -0.48 2.52 9.77
CA VAL A 196 -1.53 2.49 10.77
C VAL A 196 -1.02 1.78 12.03
N THR A 197 -1.45 2.27 13.19
CA THR A 197 -1.22 1.61 14.48
C THR A 197 -2.47 1.73 15.37
N SER A 198 -2.51 0.95 16.46
CA SER A 198 -3.63 0.97 17.41
C SER A 198 -3.62 2.22 18.29
N LYS A 199 -4.79 2.64 18.78
CA LYS A 199 -4.89 3.73 19.77
C LYS A 199 -4.14 3.40 21.04
N GLN A 200 -4.17 2.14 21.49
CA GLN A 200 -3.39 1.68 22.63
C GLN A 200 -1.88 1.93 22.44
N LYS A 201 -1.34 1.65 21.24
CA LYS A 201 0.07 1.93 20.93
C LYS A 201 0.36 3.44 20.92
N ILE A 202 -0.57 4.25 20.41
CA ILE A 202 -0.47 5.71 20.41
C ILE A 202 -0.36 6.28 21.82
N GLU A 203 -1.11 5.72 22.75
CA GLU A 203 -1.16 6.16 24.15
C GLU A 203 0.04 5.65 24.98
N ASN A 204 0.44 4.39 24.78
CA ASN A 204 1.43 3.74 25.62
C ASN A 204 2.88 3.84 25.12
N ASP A 205 3.08 3.95 23.80
CA ASP A 205 4.42 3.87 23.19
C ASP A 205 4.72 5.02 22.22
N PRO A 206 4.48 6.30 22.57
CA PRO A 206 4.62 7.43 21.66
C PRO A 206 6.04 7.58 21.09
N GLU A 207 7.08 7.34 21.88
CA GLU A 207 8.48 7.45 21.44
C GLU A 207 8.88 6.31 20.49
N GLU A 208 8.32 5.11 20.65
CA GLU A 208 8.49 4.02 19.69
C GLU A 208 7.94 4.40 18.31
N ILE A 209 6.75 5.03 18.29
CA ILE A 209 6.14 5.49 17.02
C ILE A 209 7.03 6.53 16.33
N VAL A 210 7.58 7.50 17.09
CA VAL A 210 8.54 8.48 16.56
C VAL A 210 9.78 7.76 15.99
N GLY A 211 10.32 6.78 16.71
CA GLY A 211 11.47 5.98 16.26
C GLY A 211 11.18 5.21 14.96
N VAL A 212 10.00 4.59 14.86
CA VAL A 212 9.55 3.89 13.64
C VAL A 212 9.49 4.83 12.45
N LEU A 213 8.81 5.97 12.59
CA LEU A 213 8.66 6.95 11.51
C LEU A 213 10.02 7.57 11.11
N ARG A 214 10.89 7.86 12.10
CA ARG A 214 12.24 8.40 11.86
C ARG A 214 13.14 7.40 11.13
N ALA A 215 13.09 6.13 11.53
CA ALA A 215 13.84 5.07 10.85
C ALA A 215 13.44 4.95 9.37
N ILE A 216 12.13 4.98 9.08
CA ILE A 216 11.62 4.94 7.71
C ILE A 216 12.02 6.21 6.95
N GLN A 217 11.88 7.39 7.53
CA GLN A 217 12.25 8.67 6.91
C GLN A 217 13.75 8.69 6.52
N ARG A 218 14.64 8.33 7.45
CA ARG A 218 16.08 8.24 7.18
C ARG A 218 16.41 7.19 6.13
N GLY A 219 15.72 6.06 6.16
CA GLY A 219 15.86 5.03 5.12
C GLY A 219 15.47 5.56 3.74
N LEU A 220 14.40 6.32 3.62
CA LEU A 220 13.95 6.94 2.36
C LEU A 220 14.92 8.03 1.88
N GLU A 221 15.45 8.86 2.78
CA GLU A 221 16.47 9.84 2.43
C GLU A 221 17.76 9.18 1.95
N PHE A 222 18.18 8.08 2.61
CA PHE A 222 19.32 7.28 2.18
C PHE A 222 19.07 6.66 0.80
N LEU A 223 17.91 6.11 0.53
CA LEU A 223 17.48 5.58 -0.77
C LEU A 223 17.63 6.64 -1.88
N LYS A 224 17.10 7.84 -1.66
CA LYS A 224 17.17 8.95 -2.64
C LYS A 224 18.59 9.27 -3.06
N ARG A 225 19.50 9.30 -2.09
CA ARG A 225 20.92 9.68 -2.29
C ARG A 225 21.81 8.52 -2.75
N ASN A 226 21.40 7.27 -2.55
CA ASN A 226 22.27 6.09 -2.70
C ASN A 226 21.59 4.94 -3.46
N ARG A 227 20.87 5.23 -4.54
CA ARG A 227 20.03 4.25 -5.28
C ARG A 227 20.79 2.98 -5.66
N GLU A 228 21.97 3.11 -6.26
CA GLU A 228 22.79 1.95 -6.67
C GLU A 228 23.25 1.13 -5.46
N LYS A 229 23.71 1.77 -4.40
CA LYS A 229 24.12 1.08 -3.17
C LYS A 229 22.94 0.31 -2.54
N VAL A 230 21.73 0.90 -2.56
CA VAL A 230 20.51 0.25 -2.08
C VAL A 230 20.14 -0.93 -2.99
N ALA A 231 20.21 -0.74 -4.31
CA ALA A 231 19.96 -1.81 -5.27
C ALA A 231 20.88 -3.00 -5.05
N ASP A 232 22.20 -2.76 -4.97
CA ASP A 232 23.20 -3.80 -4.75
C ASP A 232 23.00 -4.54 -3.41
N GLY A 233 22.66 -3.81 -2.35
CA GLY A 233 22.36 -4.38 -1.04
C GLY A 233 21.14 -5.30 -1.06
N ILE A 234 20.08 -4.92 -1.74
CA ILE A 234 18.86 -5.72 -1.90
C ILE A 234 19.11 -6.94 -2.81
N ILE A 235 19.81 -6.74 -3.94
CA ILE A 235 20.17 -7.81 -4.88
C ILE A 235 21.01 -8.88 -4.16
N LYS A 236 22.02 -8.48 -3.38
CA LYS A 236 22.87 -9.39 -2.61
C LYS A 236 22.07 -10.30 -1.67
N LYS A 237 20.96 -9.81 -1.14
CA LYS A 237 20.06 -10.61 -0.27
C LYS A 237 19.15 -11.57 -1.04
N ASN A 238 19.08 -11.45 -2.37
CA ASN A 238 18.32 -12.31 -3.28
C ASN A 238 16.84 -12.54 -2.87
N LYS A 239 16.18 -11.50 -2.38
CA LYS A 239 14.79 -11.60 -1.86
C LYS A 239 13.71 -11.25 -2.90
N PHE A 240 14.05 -10.51 -3.98
CA PHE A 240 13.07 -9.83 -4.82
C PHE A 240 13.25 -10.05 -6.34
N GLY A 241 13.67 -11.23 -6.74
CA GLY A 241 13.78 -11.58 -8.16
C GLY A 241 15.06 -11.08 -8.84
N ASP A 242 15.00 -10.81 -10.14
CA ASP A 242 16.18 -10.50 -10.91
C ASP A 242 16.73 -9.07 -10.62
N PRO A 243 18.06 -8.86 -10.79
CA PRO A 243 18.70 -7.57 -10.52
C PRO A 243 18.15 -6.40 -11.32
N ALA A 244 17.72 -6.61 -12.57
CA ALA A 244 17.19 -5.54 -13.42
C ALA A 244 15.84 -5.05 -12.86
N THR A 245 14.99 -5.96 -12.44
CA THR A 245 13.72 -5.65 -11.77
C THR A 245 13.92 -4.85 -10.49
N VAL A 246 14.89 -5.24 -9.64
CA VAL A 246 15.21 -4.49 -8.41
C VAL A 246 15.61 -3.04 -8.74
N ARG A 247 16.50 -2.83 -9.72
CA ARG A 247 16.92 -1.49 -10.15
C ARG A 247 15.77 -0.67 -10.71
N GLN A 248 14.89 -1.27 -11.51
CA GLN A 248 13.70 -0.61 -12.04
C GLN A 248 12.78 -0.11 -10.93
N VAL A 249 12.49 -0.94 -9.92
CA VAL A 249 11.68 -0.54 -8.77
C VAL A 249 12.32 0.62 -8.00
N ILE A 250 13.60 0.52 -7.71
CA ILE A 250 14.33 1.58 -6.98
C ILE A 250 14.28 2.89 -7.76
N ASN A 251 14.57 2.88 -9.05
CA ASN A 251 14.54 4.08 -9.88
C ASN A 251 13.15 4.69 -10.00
N GLN A 252 12.11 3.87 -10.09
CA GLN A 252 10.72 4.33 -10.16
C GLN A 252 10.25 4.94 -8.84
N PHE A 253 10.63 4.35 -7.70
CA PHE A 253 10.00 4.68 -6.42
C PHE A 253 10.88 5.49 -5.46
N ALA A 254 12.16 5.71 -5.75
CA ALA A 254 13.06 6.43 -4.85
C ALA A 254 12.58 7.85 -4.49
N GLU A 255 11.92 8.56 -5.43
CA GLU A 255 11.37 9.90 -5.19
C GLU A 255 9.89 9.90 -4.80
N VAL A 256 9.23 8.75 -4.88
CA VAL A 256 7.78 8.66 -4.65
C VAL A 256 7.45 8.59 -3.17
N TYR A 257 8.20 7.78 -2.43
CA TYR A 257 7.94 7.58 -1.01
C TYR A 257 8.39 8.76 -0.14
N SER A 258 7.53 9.12 0.80
CA SER A 258 7.82 10.13 1.83
C SER A 258 7.03 9.84 3.10
N VAL A 259 7.61 10.12 4.26
CA VAL A 259 6.89 10.11 5.55
C VAL A 259 6.15 11.43 5.68
N SER A 260 4.89 11.48 5.28
CA SER A 260 4.06 12.70 5.30
C SER A 260 2.58 12.36 5.40
N LEU A 261 1.81 13.21 6.03
CA LEU A 261 0.35 13.12 6.05
C LEU A 261 -0.22 14.51 6.33
N GLN A 262 -1.29 14.86 5.63
CA GLN A 262 -2.07 16.07 5.86
C GLN A 262 -3.54 15.73 6.09
N LYS A 263 -4.28 16.63 6.71
CA LYS A 263 -5.74 16.47 6.89
C LYS A 263 -6.44 16.28 5.55
N SER A 264 -6.07 17.05 4.53
CA SER A 264 -6.61 16.95 3.17
C SER A 264 -6.43 15.56 2.54
N ASP A 265 -5.34 14.86 2.86
CA ASP A 265 -5.09 13.50 2.38
C ASP A 265 -6.13 12.51 2.92
N VAL A 266 -6.45 12.64 4.21
CA VAL A 266 -7.44 11.78 4.87
C VAL A 266 -8.85 12.14 4.43
N GLU A 267 -9.16 13.42 4.24
CA GLU A 267 -10.44 13.89 3.67
C GLU A 267 -10.63 13.33 2.24
N ALA A 268 -9.58 13.32 1.43
CA ALA A 268 -9.61 12.73 0.09
C ALA A 268 -9.87 11.21 0.14
N LEU A 269 -9.27 10.48 1.10
CA LEU A 269 -9.54 9.05 1.31
C LEU A 269 -11.00 8.80 1.71
N ILE A 270 -11.54 9.59 2.63
CA ILE A 270 -12.93 9.51 3.09
C ILE A 270 -13.89 9.75 1.91
N GLY A 271 -13.67 10.82 1.12
CA GLY A 271 -14.47 11.12 -0.05
C GLY A 271 -14.38 10.04 -1.12
N ALA A 272 -13.17 9.56 -1.44
CA ALA A 272 -12.96 8.50 -2.41
C ALA A 272 -13.63 7.16 -2.01
N THR A 273 -13.72 6.89 -0.71
CA THR A 273 -14.39 5.68 -0.19
C THR A 273 -15.87 5.85 0.11
N ARG A 274 -16.40 7.07 -0.01
CA ARG A 274 -17.82 7.42 0.22
C ARG A 274 -18.30 7.09 1.63
N ILE A 275 -17.47 7.38 2.64
CA ILE A 275 -17.75 7.13 4.06
C ILE A 275 -17.89 8.41 4.89
N GLU A 276 -18.28 9.52 4.27
CA GLU A 276 -18.43 10.83 4.94
C GLU A 276 -19.47 10.77 6.06
N ALA A 277 -20.56 10.02 5.86
CA ALA A 277 -21.61 9.86 6.86
C ALA A 277 -21.08 9.11 8.11
N GLU A 278 -20.29 8.06 7.92
CA GLU A 278 -19.63 7.30 8.98
C GLU A 278 -18.60 8.16 9.70
N ALA A 279 -17.79 8.92 8.95
CA ALA A 279 -16.80 9.83 9.52
C ALA A 279 -17.47 10.89 10.40
N LYS A 280 -18.60 11.47 9.97
CA LYS A 280 -19.38 12.41 10.77
C LYS A 280 -19.93 11.78 12.05
N LYS A 281 -20.46 10.54 11.98
CA LYS A 281 -20.95 9.80 13.15
C LYS A 281 -19.85 9.52 14.20
N LEU A 282 -18.60 9.33 13.75
CA LEU A 282 -17.44 9.14 14.62
C LEU A 282 -16.93 10.44 15.26
N GLY A 283 -17.44 11.60 14.87
CA GLY A 283 -17.02 12.91 15.38
C GLY A 283 -15.99 13.64 14.53
N GLY A 284 -15.87 13.27 13.24
CA GLY A 284 -15.07 13.98 12.27
C GLY A 284 -13.82 13.25 11.76
N THR A 285 -13.14 13.88 10.83
CA THR A 285 -11.94 13.35 10.14
C THR A 285 -10.79 13.07 11.11
N GLU A 286 -10.67 13.81 12.19
CA GLU A 286 -9.62 13.73 13.21
C GLU A 286 -9.61 12.37 13.94
N LYS A 287 -10.68 11.59 13.86
CA LYS A 287 -10.72 10.23 14.40
C LYS A 287 -9.92 9.23 13.58
N PHE A 288 -9.63 9.56 12.32
CA PHE A 288 -8.97 8.65 11.38
C PHE A 288 -7.44 8.71 11.44
N TYR A 289 -6.86 9.80 11.95
CA TYR A 289 -5.41 10.02 11.91
C TYR A 289 -4.90 10.80 13.12
N THR A 290 -3.57 10.80 13.28
CA THR A 290 -2.85 11.72 14.15
C THR A 290 -1.56 12.20 13.50
N LEU A 291 -1.24 13.49 13.62
CA LEU A 291 -0.03 14.11 13.09
C LEU A 291 1.05 14.32 14.16
N GLN A 292 0.73 14.05 15.43
CA GLN A 292 1.56 14.42 16.59
C GLN A 292 2.98 13.82 16.57
N PHE A 293 3.21 12.75 15.81
CA PHE A 293 4.51 12.08 15.73
C PHE A 293 5.34 12.52 14.53
N LEU A 294 4.71 13.07 13.48
CA LEU A 294 5.39 13.41 12.23
C LEU A 294 6.44 14.49 12.40
N THR A 295 6.10 15.58 13.09
CA THR A 295 7.04 16.68 13.33
C THR A 295 8.29 16.19 14.05
N LYS A 296 8.15 15.44 15.14
CA LYS A 296 9.27 14.88 15.90
C LYS A 296 10.09 13.87 15.09
N ALA A 297 9.45 13.11 14.20
CA ALA A 297 10.10 12.10 13.37
C ALA A 297 10.90 12.71 12.21
N THR A 298 10.47 13.87 11.70
CA THR A 298 11.09 14.54 10.55
C THR A 298 12.08 15.66 10.94
N GLU A 299 12.08 16.11 12.20
CA GLU A 299 13.09 17.00 12.71
C GLU A 299 14.46 16.32 12.65
N GLN A 300 15.39 16.93 11.89
CA GLN A 300 16.79 16.49 11.86
C GLN A 300 17.45 16.87 13.19
N LYS A 301 17.95 15.87 13.91
CA LYS A 301 18.92 16.08 15.00
C LYS A 301 20.34 16.02 14.45
#